data_523d6e154ca8114aedb496b9f49ebc37
#
_entry.id   523d6e154ca8114aedb496b9f49ebc37
#
_cell.length_a   1.000
_cell.length_b   1.000
_cell.length_c   1.000
_cell.angle_alpha   90.00
_cell.angle_beta   90.00
_cell.angle_gamma   90.00
#
_symmetry.space_group_name_H-M   'P 1'
#
loop_
_entity.id
_entity.type
_entity.pdbx_description
1 polymer ?
#
loop_
_entity_poly.entity_id
_entity_poly.type
_entity_poly.pdbx_seq_one_letter_code
_entity_poly.pdbx_strand_id
1 'polypeptide(L)'
;MDPLDEDAPFLSTRREIRAAAPAPGEDALRRAYLDLLKLCLCDLAGAGTTSVVWNSVDPVHSQELRGEDLKRRVVGQDWPLQGLSMIGLERLDDLQSVVETVVADEVPGDLIEAGSWRGGSTILMRATLDSLGATDRV
;
A
#
# COMPACT_ATOMS: atom_id res chain seq x y z
N MET A 1 26.92 -29.51 8.85
CA MET A 1 25.48 -29.73 8.66
C MET A 1 24.94 -28.40 8.14
N ASP A 2 24.73 -28.33 6.82
CA ASP A 2 24.34 -27.11 6.10
C ASP A 2 22.90 -26.77 6.46
N PRO A 3 22.57 -25.56 6.94
CA PRO A 3 21.21 -25.20 7.34
C PRO A 3 20.24 -24.95 6.17
N LEU A 4 20.68 -25.17 4.94
CA LEU A 4 19.87 -25.01 3.73
C LEU A 4 19.68 -26.36 3.02
N ASP A 5 19.13 -27.34 3.76
CA ASP A 5 18.74 -28.61 3.17
C ASP A 5 17.64 -28.35 2.12
N GLU A 6 17.99 -28.49 0.84
CA GLU A 6 17.09 -28.23 -0.30
C GLU A 6 15.87 -29.16 -0.36
N ASP A 7 15.82 -30.17 0.50
CA ASP A 7 14.74 -31.15 0.60
C ASP A 7 13.67 -30.81 1.65
N ALA A 8 13.66 -29.60 2.21
CA ALA A 8 12.61 -29.21 3.15
C ALA A 8 11.23 -29.25 2.45
N PRO A 9 10.26 -30.00 2.98
CA PRO A 9 8.93 -30.18 2.36
C PRO A 9 8.22 -28.86 2.04
N PHE A 10 8.56 -27.81 2.77
CA PHE A 10 8.02 -26.46 2.58
C PHE A 10 8.48 -25.81 1.28
N LEU A 11 9.72 -26.04 0.84
CA LEU A 11 10.26 -25.45 -0.39
C LEU A 11 9.72 -26.16 -1.62
N SER A 12 9.55 -27.48 -1.58
CA SER A 12 8.94 -28.25 -2.66
C SER A 12 7.48 -27.87 -2.87
N THR A 13 6.70 -27.76 -1.80
CA THR A 13 5.29 -27.35 -1.84
C THR A 13 5.13 -25.94 -2.43
N ARG A 14 6.02 -25.00 -2.08
CA ARG A 14 5.99 -23.64 -2.62
C ARG A 14 6.32 -23.61 -4.13
N ARG A 15 7.21 -24.47 -4.57
CA ARG A 15 7.60 -24.61 -5.97
C ARG A 15 6.50 -25.25 -6.80
N GLU A 16 5.81 -26.25 -6.27
CA GLU A 16 4.68 -26.93 -6.90
C GLU A 16 3.45 -26.01 -7.02
N ILE A 17 3.12 -25.25 -5.97
CA ILE A 17 2.04 -24.23 -6.02
C ILE A 17 2.33 -23.17 -7.09
N ARG A 18 3.59 -22.74 -7.20
CA ARG A 18 3.98 -21.72 -8.18
C ARG A 18 3.98 -22.27 -9.62
N ALA A 19 4.27 -23.55 -9.80
CA ALA A 19 4.27 -24.20 -11.12
C ALA A 19 2.85 -24.54 -11.63
N ALA A 20 1.89 -24.71 -10.70
CA ALA A 20 0.50 -25.06 -11.02
C ALA A 20 -0.42 -23.87 -11.28
N ALA A 21 -0.04 -22.65 -10.84
CA ALA A 21 -0.86 -21.46 -11.06
C ALA A 21 -0.58 -20.85 -12.44
N PRO A 22 -1.61 -20.57 -13.26
CA PRO A 22 -1.42 -19.81 -14.50
C PRO A 22 -0.84 -18.43 -14.16
N ALA A 23 0.03 -17.90 -15.03
CA ALA A 23 0.56 -16.55 -14.88
C ALA A 23 -0.63 -15.56 -14.82
N PRO A 24 -0.67 -14.66 -13.85
CA PRO A 24 -1.71 -13.65 -13.77
C PRO A 24 -1.68 -12.77 -15.01
N GLY A 25 -2.85 -12.40 -15.53
CA GLY A 25 -2.95 -11.42 -16.60
C GLY A 25 -2.41 -10.04 -16.15
N GLU A 26 -2.13 -9.16 -17.11
CA GLU A 26 -1.56 -7.82 -16.86
C GLU A 26 -2.38 -7.01 -15.85
N ASP A 27 -3.71 -7.01 -15.97
CA ASP A 27 -4.60 -6.34 -15.03
C ASP A 27 -4.53 -6.91 -13.60
N ALA A 28 -4.32 -8.22 -13.46
CA ALA A 28 -4.17 -8.83 -12.15
C ALA A 28 -2.83 -8.45 -11.50
N LEU A 29 -1.76 -8.36 -12.29
CA LEU A 29 -0.45 -7.91 -11.81
C LEU A 29 -0.49 -6.42 -11.41
N ARG A 30 -1.14 -5.59 -12.21
CA ARG A 30 -1.34 -4.16 -11.89
C ARG A 30 -2.08 -3.99 -10.57
N ARG A 31 -3.20 -4.67 -10.37
CA ARG A 31 -3.95 -4.64 -9.10
C ARG A 31 -3.08 -5.10 -7.94
N ALA A 32 -2.41 -6.23 -8.06
CA ALA A 32 -1.55 -6.75 -6.99
C ALA A 32 -0.41 -5.79 -6.64
N TYR A 33 0.17 -5.11 -7.63
CA TYR A 33 1.20 -4.08 -7.44
C TYR A 33 0.66 -2.89 -6.66
N LEU A 34 -0.48 -2.33 -7.09
CA LEU A 34 -1.08 -1.15 -6.43
C LEU A 34 -1.58 -1.49 -5.03
N ASP A 35 -2.15 -2.69 -4.82
CA ASP A 35 -2.58 -3.15 -3.49
C ASP A 35 -1.39 -3.29 -2.54
N LEU A 36 -0.29 -3.91 -2.99
CA LEU A 36 0.93 -4.00 -2.18
C LEU A 36 1.50 -2.61 -1.87
N LEU A 37 1.53 -1.71 -2.86
CA LEU A 37 1.99 -0.34 -2.67
C LEU A 37 1.16 0.39 -1.60
N LYS A 38 -0.17 0.31 -1.65
CA LYS A 38 -1.05 0.91 -0.64
C LYS A 38 -0.79 0.38 0.77
N LEU A 39 -0.59 -0.94 0.90
CA LEU A 39 -0.21 -1.56 2.17
C LEU A 39 1.13 -1.01 2.69
N CYS A 40 2.13 -0.84 1.81
CA CYS A 40 3.42 -0.24 2.17
C CYS A 40 3.26 1.23 2.59
N LEU A 41 2.49 2.02 1.84
CA LEU A 41 2.25 3.43 2.14
C LEU A 41 1.55 3.65 3.49
N CYS A 42 0.66 2.73 3.88
CA CYS A 42 -0.05 2.74 5.16
C CYS A 42 0.72 2.05 6.30
N ASP A 43 1.94 1.53 6.08
CA ASP A 43 2.66 0.74 7.10
C ASP A 43 1.87 -0.49 7.56
N LEU A 44 1.23 -1.20 6.61
CA LEU A 44 0.46 -2.42 6.84
C LEU A 44 1.11 -3.67 6.23
N ALA A 45 2.17 -3.51 5.42
CA ALA A 45 2.83 -4.63 4.73
C ALA A 45 3.80 -5.41 5.62
N GLY A 46 4.23 -4.84 6.74
CA GLY A 46 5.18 -5.44 7.68
C GLY A 46 4.53 -5.97 8.95
N ALA A 47 5.36 -6.52 9.84
CA ALA A 47 4.97 -6.83 11.22
C ALA A 47 5.23 -5.61 12.11
N GLY A 48 4.30 -5.25 12.99
CA GLY A 48 4.53 -4.21 13.99
C GLY A 48 4.16 -2.79 13.53
N THR A 49 2.99 -2.64 12.95
CA THR A 49 2.40 -1.33 12.63
C THR A 49 2.29 -0.45 13.86
N THR A 50 2.83 0.77 13.80
CA THR A 50 2.95 1.67 14.96
C THR A 50 2.25 3.00 14.68
N SER A 51 1.49 3.47 15.67
CA SER A 51 0.82 4.78 15.68
C SER A 51 1.49 5.74 16.65
N VAL A 52 1.51 7.02 16.34
CA VAL A 52 1.88 8.09 17.27
C VAL A 52 0.69 8.41 18.15
N VAL A 53 0.90 8.41 19.46
CA VAL A 53 -0.11 8.76 20.45
C VAL A 53 0.27 10.07 21.13
N TRP A 54 -0.66 11.01 21.13
CA TRP A 54 -0.54 12.29 21.83
C TRP A 54 -1.31 12.23 23.14
N ASN A 55 -0.65 12.51 24.22
CA ASN A 55 -1.34 12.76 25.49
C ASN A 55 -0.79 14.02 26.18
N SER A 56 -1.53 14.52 27.16
CA SER A 56 -1.19 15.77 27.86
C SER A 56 0.00 15.66 28.82
N VAL A 57 0.43 14.45 29.13
CA VAL A 57 1.47 14.18 30.15
C VAL A 57 2.80 13.84 29.50
N ASP A 58 2.75 13.12 28.37
CA ASP A 58 3.94 12.68 27.63
C ASP A 58 3.75 13.01 26.15
N PRO A 59 4.46 14.01 25.62
CA PRO A 59 4.06 14.67 24.37
C PRO A 59 4.10 13.77 23.13
N VAL A 60 4.91 12.74 23.10
CA VAL A 60 4.94 11.80 21.97
C VAL A 60 5.39 10.41 22.41
N HIS A 61 4.53 9.45 22.37
CA HIS A 61 4.92 8.05 22.41
C HIS A 61 4.28 7.26 21.27
N SER A 62 4.86 6.12 20.95
CA SER A 62 4.34 5.23 19.92
C SER A 62 3.63 4.05 20.57
N GLN A 63 2.54 3.62 19.91
CA GLN A 63 1.78 2.44 20.30
C GLN A 63 1.70 1.49 19.11
N GLU A 64 2.03 0.22 19.33
CA GLU A 64 1.81 -0.82 18.33
C GLU A 64 0.31 -1.10 18.18
N LEU A 65 -0.19 -1.04 16.95
CA LEU A 65 -1.58 -1.37 16.64
C LEU A 65 -1.74 -2.88 16.44
N ARG A 66 -2.72 -3.48 17.12
CA ARG A 66 -3.01 -4.92 17.03
C ARG A 66 -4.52 -5.17 16.96
N GLY A 67 -4.90 -6.27 16.34
CA GLY A 67 -6.29 -6.71 16.29
C GLY A 67 -7.23 -5.61 15.78
N GLU A 68 -8.24 -5.25 16.59
CA GLU A 68 -9.24 -4.25 16.24
C GLU A 68 -8.64 -2.84 16.03
N ASP A 69 -7.53 -2.49 16.70
CA ASP A 69 -6.91 -1.18 16.52
C ASP A 69 -6.33 -0.98 15.11
N LEU A 70 -5.99 -2.06 14.38
CA LEU A 70 -5.57 -1.98 12.97
C LEU A 70 -6.65 -1.38 12.07
N LYS A 71 -7.93 -1.52 12.42
CA LYS A 71 -9.04 -0.89 11.69
C LYS A 71 -8.90 0.62 11.62
N ARG A 72 -8.33 1.24 12.67
CA ARG A 72 -8.08 2.68 12.68
C ARG A 72 -7.12 3.11 11.58
N ARG A 73 -6.07 2.29 11.29
CA ARG A 73 -5.16 2.52 10.19
C ARG A 73 -5.85 2.37 8.83
N VAL A 74 -6.71 1.37 8.69
CA VAL A 74 -7.45 1.11 7.45
C VAL A 74 -8.33 2.29 7.08
N VAL A 75 -9.03 2.87 8.05
CA VAL A 75 -9.96 4.02 7.82
C VAL A 75 -9.30 5.40 7.99
N GLY A 76 -7.99 5.47 8.27
CA GLY A 76 -7.26 6.72 8.44
C GLY A 76 -7.62 7.49 9.71
N GLN A 77 -7.81 6.79 10.83
CA GLN A 77 -8.14 7.36 12.14
C GLN A 77 -7.00 7.24 13.14
N ASP A 78 -5.77 7.12 12.67
CA ASP A 78 -4.57 7.13 13.49
C ASP A 78 -3.46 7.92 12.82
N TRP A 79 -2.34 8.07 13.52
CA TRP A 79 -1.17 8.79 13.02
C TRP A 79 0.00 7.82 12.82
N PRO A 80 0.29 7.39 11.59
CA PRO A 80 1.36 6.43 11.31
C PRO A 80 2.74 6.93 11.74
N LEU A 81 3.49 6.13 12.49
CA LEU A 81 4.88 6.48 12.81
C LEU A 81 5.78 6.32 11.58
N GLN A 82 5.66 5.22 10.85
CA GLN A 82 6.50 4.86 9.71
C GLN A 82 5.81 5.04 8.36
N GLY A 83 4.48 5.08 8.31
CA GLY A 83 3.74 5.20 7.05
C GLY A 83 4.02 6.49 6.30
N LEU A 84 3.90 6.44 4.98
CA LEU A 84 3.99 7.59 4.09
C LEU A 84 2.63 8.24 3.82
N SER A 85 1.53 7.57 4.18
CA SER A 85 0.17 8.11 4.11
C SER A 85 -0.55 7.94 5.44
N MET A 86 -1.26 8.97 5.87
CA MET A 86 -2.12 8.95 7.05
C MET A 86 -3.62 8.87 6.73
N ILE A 87 -3.98 8.88 5.45
CA ILE A 87 -5.39 8.90 5.06
C ILE A 87 -6.07 7.54 5.17
N GLY A 88 -5.30 6.49 5.35
CA GLY A 88 -5.77 5.12 5.47
C GLY A 88 -5.97 4.40 4.15
N LEU A 89 -6.14 3.08 4.23
CA LEU A 89 -6.22 2.21 3.06
C LEU A 89 -7.46 2.50 2.21
N GLU A 90 -8.62 2.67 2.85
CA GLU A 90 -9.89 2.91 2.14
C GLU A 90 -9.84 4.17 1.27
N ARG A 91 -9.27 5.27 1.79
CA ARG A 91 -9.15 6.51 1.00
C ARG A 91 -8.08 6.42 -0.08
N LEU A 92 -7.07 5.56 0.09
CA LEU A 92 -6.12 5.27 -1.00
C LEU A 92 -6.79 4.44 -2.10
N ASP A 93 -7.72 3.54 -1.77
CA ASP A 93 -8.53 2.83 -2.76
C ASP A 93 -9.43 3.79 -3.55
N ASP A 94 -10.09 4.72 -2.87
CA ASP A 94 -10.89 5.77 -3.51
C ASP A 94 -10.02 6.65 -4.42
N LEU A 95 -8.84 7.07 -3.95
CA LEU A 95 -7.91 7.88 -4.73
C LEU A 95 -7.47 7.16 -6.01
N GLN A 96 -7.11 5.87 -5.92
CA GLN A 96 -6.78 5.06 -7.07
C GLN A 96 -7.93 5.03 -8.07
N SER A 97 -9.14 4.75 -7.60
CA SER A 97 -10.35 4.69 -8.43
C SER A 97 -10.63 6.01 -9.16
N VAL A 98 -10.42 7.15 -8.47
CA VAL A 98 -10.57 8.47 -9.08
C VAL A 98 -9.54 8.69 -10.18
N VAL A 99 -8.27 8.35 -9.95
CA VAL A 99 -7.21 8.47 -10.96
C VAL A 99 -7.50 7.59 -12.18
N GLU A 100 -7.92 6.33 -11.94
CA GLU A 100 -8.30 5.41 -13.03
C GLU A 100 -9.47 5.97 -13.85
N THR A 101 -10.47 6.56 -13.20
CA THR A 101 -11.62 7.20 -13.87
C THR A 101 -11.18 8.40 -14.70
N VAL A 102 -10.35 9.28 -14.14
CA VAL A 102 -9.82 10.47 -14.86
C VAL A 102 -9.04 10.08 -16.11
N VAL A 103 -8.29 8.98 -16.06
CA VAL A 103 -7.56 8.46 -17.23
C VAL A 103 -8.53 7.84 -18.24
N ALA A 104 -9.49 7.03 -17.77
CA ALA A 104 -10.46 6.35 -18.64
C ALA A 104 -11.40 7.35 -19.37
N ASP A 105 -11.78 8.44 -18.69
CA ASP A 105 -12.62 9.50 -19.24
C ASP A 105 -11.83 10.54 -20.07
N GLU A 106 -10.53 10.32 -20.25
CA GLU A 106 -9.63 11.22 -20.99
C GLU A 106 -9.71 12.70 -20.52
N VAL A 107 -9.94 12.91 -19.21
CA VAL A 107 -9.98 14.26 -18.63
C VAL A 107 -8.61 14.92 -18.80
N PRO A 108 -8.49 16.09 -19.45
CA PRO A 108 -7.19 16.69 -19.70
C PRO A 108 -6.61 17.36 -18.45
N GLY A 109 -5.28 17.42 -18.37
CA GLY A 109 -4.52 18.10 -17.33
C GLY A 109 -3.77 17.16 -16.41
N ASP A 110 -3.10 17.75 -15.42
CA ASP A 110 -2.28 17.07 -14.44
C ASP A 110 -3.04 16.82 -13.13
N LEU A 111 -2.44 16.01 -12.24
CA LEU A 111 -2.97 15.77 -10.90
C LEU A 111 -2.25 16.68 -9.90
N ILE A 112 -2.98 17.18 -8.92
CA ILE A 112 -2.41 18.02 -7.87
C ILE A 112 -2.89 17.55 -6.49
N GLU A 113 -1.98 17.44 -5.53
CA GLU A 113 -2.29 17.19 -4.12
C GLU A 113 -2.18 18.50 -3.32
N ALA A 114 -3.28 18.93 -2.72
CA ALA A 114 -3.31 20.07 -1.82
C ALA A 114 -3.14 19.57 -0.38
N GLY A 115 -1.99 19.83 0.24
CA GLY A 115 -1.70 19.39 1.62
C GLY A 115 -1.02 18.02 1.69
N SER A 116 0.07 17.86 0.99
CA SER A 116 0.91 16.67 1.06
C SER A 116 1.55 16.54 2.45
N TRP A 117 1.37 15.41 3.10
CA TRP A 117 2.00 15.11 4.39
C TRP A 117 3.41 14.52 4.22
N ARG A 118 3.50 13.24 3.77
CA ARG A 118 4.77 12.54 3.47
C ARG A 118 4.82 12.03 2.03
N GLY A 119 3.90 12.50 1.19
CA GLY A 119 3.86 12.19 -0.24
C GLY A 119 3.21 10.86 -0.59
N GLY A 120 2.59 10.14 0.35
CA GLY A 120 2.00 8.82 0.06
C GLY A 120 0.92 8.85 -1.02
N SER A 121 0.04 9.86 -1.01
CA SER A 121 -0.98 10.02 -2.04
C SER A 121 -0.37 10.35 -3.40
N THR A 122 0.60 11.25 -3.45
CA THR A 122 1.32 11.59 -4.69
C THR A 122 2.04 10.37 -5.28
N ILE A 123 2.68 9.56 -4.42
CA ILE A 123 3.33 8.30 -4.86
C ILE A 123 2.30 7.35 -5.47
N LEU A 124 1.13 7.19 -4.85
CA LEU A 124 0.07 6.33 -5.38
C LEU A 124 -0.49 6.86 -6.70
N MET A 125 -0.76 8.16 -6.80
CA MET A 125 -1.21 8.78 -8.05
C MET A 125 -0.22 8.53 -9.18
N ARG A 126 1.07 8.77 -8.96
CA ARG A 126 2.11 8.51 -9.96
C ARG A 126 2.17 7.04 -10.36
N ALA A 127 2.18 6.13 -9.38
CA ALA A 127 2.21 4.68 -9.65
C ALA A 127 0.97 4.21 -10.42
N THR A 128 -0.20 4.78 -10.14
CA THR A 128 -1.44 4.49 -10.87
C THR A 128 -1.34 4.96 -12.32
N LEU A 129 -0.91 6.20 -12.57
CA LEU A 129 -0.69 6.73 -13.93
C LEU A 129 0.32 5.87 -14.71
N ASP A 130 1.46 5.53 -14.10
CA ASP A 130 2.49 4.68 -14.73
C ASP A 130 1.95 3.30 -15.10
N SER A 131 1.17 2.71 -14.20
CA SER A 131 0.56 1.38 -14.41
C SER A 131 -0.51 1.36 -15.50
N LEU A 132 -1.06 2.52 -15.84
CA LEU A 132 -2.02 2.73 -16.93
C LEU A 132 -1.35 3.22 -18.21
N GLY A 133 -0.04 3.46 -18.20
CA GLY A 133 0.69 4.02 -19.34
C GLY A 133 0.43 5.51 -19.60
N ALA A 134 -0.23 6.22 -18.69
CA ALA A 134 -0.52 7.66 -18.78
C ALA A 134 0.71 8.47 -18.31
N THR A 135 1.83 8.33 -19.01
CA THR A 135 3.15 8.91 -18.62
C THR A 135 3.32 10.37 -19.03
N ASP A 136 2.40 10.92 -19.78
CA ASP A 136 2.34 12.33 -20.24
C ASP A 136 1.78 13.28 -19.19
N ARG A 137 1.31 12.76 -18.07
CA ARG A 137 0.75 13.53 -16.94
C ARG A 137 1.74 13.59 -15.77
N VAL A 138 1.68 14.67 -15.02
CA VAL A 138 2.48 14.90 -13.80
C VAL A 138 1.59 14.91 -12.57
#